data_9afbbe208fc1d1a8015d3609f4ecc863
#
_entry.id   9afbbe208fc1d1a8015d3609f4ecc863
#
_cell.length_a   1.000
_cell.length_b   1.000
_cell.length_c   1.000
_cell.angle_alpha   90.00
_cell.angle_beta   90.00
_cell.angle_gamma   90.00
#
_symmetry.space_group_name_H-M   'P 1'
#
loop_
_entity.id
_entity.type
_entity.pdbx_description
1 polymer ?
#
loop_
_entity_poly.entity_id
_entity_poly.type
_entity_poly.pdbx_seq_one_letter_code
_entity_poly.pdbx_strand_id
1 'polypeptide(L)'
;VHFGDPYVLKAQYPSMKAWVEYIRGEEERSGGGRLWRTGRHFGDWLALDGKVDGGVYGSTDPYFLATAYYYYSARLTAKAAGVLAKKEEQERYDTLADEIRQAFYREYYTPSGRLAVDTQTAYAVVTAFGLVPEDFREQVKKAFFDKMKESAFRLNTGFVGTPYLCPALSDHGFTEKAYGLLLNEEYPGWLYEVKMGATTVWERWNSVLPDGSVSGTGMNSLNHYAYGSIASFLYRYAAGINPREDAPGFRKAILSPRPDYRLRYVKGELLTPAGTYRSGWELEEDGTLRLRFTVPFGASAKLVLPGGAGALIRQEKEGAAGEEWKPAFQIQGEDVQTQVQAGSYLFTYRPCRPYRRRFGMDSNLNELMSIPETREIIVRHFPKAVSGIPFQGEGTIVEEIARSPFAEVSDEELSAMKEELEQLIPAPEGRR
;
A
#
# COMPACT_ATOMS: atom_id res chain seq x y z
N VAL A 1 18.57 -4.64 8.19
CA VAL A 1 18.58 -4.50 6.73
C VAL A 1 19.11 -3.14 6.32
N HIS A 2 18.52 -2.02 6.80
CA HIS A 2 18.83 -0.65 6.36
C HIS A 2 20.26 -0.21 6.64
N PHE A 3 20.77 -0.45 7.85
CA PHE A 3 22.10 0.04 8.24
C PHE A 3 23.23 -0.96 7.99
N GLY A 4 22.94 -2.25 7.83
CA GLY A 4 23.96 -3.29 7.66
C GLY A 4 24.82 -3.53 8.90
N ASP A 5 24.47 -2.94 10.04
CA ASP A 5 25.17 -3.06 11.31
C ASP A 5 24.52 -4.13 12.19
N PRO A 6 25.18 -5.27 12.48
CA PRO A 6 24.65 -6.28 13.37
C PRO A 6 24.83 -5.94 14.86
N TYR A 7 25.57 -4.89 15.22
CA TYR A 7 25.88 -4.57 16.62
C TYR A 7 24.61 -4.24 17.42
N VAL A 8 23.77 -3.33 16.90
CA VAL A 8 22.48 -2.99 17.54
C VAL A 8 21.60 -4.23 17.64
N LEU A 9 21.57 -5.05 16.58
CA LEU A 9 20.81 -6.29 16.58
C LEU A 9 21.30 -7.25 17.68
N LYS A 10 22.63 -7.41 17.81
CA LYS A 10 23.22 -8.23 18.88
C LYS A 10 22.85 -7.73 20.27
N ALA A 11 22.88 -6.41 20.47
CA ALA A 11 22.55 -5.79 21.76
C ALA A 11 21.04 -5.96 22.12
N GLN A 12 20.15 -5.90 21.13
CA GLN A 12 18.70 -6.00 21.33
C GLN A 12 18.13 -7.42 21.22
N TYR A 13 18.91 -8.38 20.73
CA TYR A 13 18.44 -9.74 20.54
C TYR A 13 17.87 -10.41 21.81
N PRO A 14 18.48 -10.26 23.01
CA PRO A 14 17.92 -10.79 24.25
C PRO A 14 16.50 -10.25 24.54
N SER A 15 16.25 -8.96 24.29
CA SER A 15 14.95 -8.34 24.46
C SER A 15 13.91 -8.87 23.45
N MET A 16 14.30 -9.03 22.16
CA MET A 16 13.44 -9.63 21.13
C MET A 16 13.04 -11.06 21.52
N LYS A 17 14.00 -11.85 21.96
CA LYS A 17 13.78 -13.22 22.44
C LYS A 17 12.84 -13.25 23.63
N ALA A 18 13.11 -12.43 24.66
CA ALA A 18 12.30 -12.38 25.87
C ALA A 18 10.84 -12.04 25.58
N TRP A 19 10.60 -11.14 24.61
CA TRP A 19 9.25 -10.78 24.16
C TRP A 19 8.52 -11.99 23.54
N VAL A 20 9.14 -12.69 22.61
CA VAL A 20 8.52 -13.88 21.98
C VAL A 20 8.28 -14.99 22.99
N GLU A 21 9.23 -15.23 23.92
CA GLU A 21 9.06 -16.25 24.99
C GLU A 21 7.98 -15.84 25.99
N TYR A 22 7.82 -14.54 26.28
CA TYR A 22 6.71 -14.06 27.10
C TYR A 22 5.36 -14.38 26.45
N ILE A 23 5.19 -14.05 25.16
CA ILE A 23 3.94 -14.35 24.44
C ILE A 23 3.69 -15.85 24.42
N ARG A 24 4.73 -16.66 24.14
CA ARG A 24 4.62 -18.12 24.15
C ARG A 24 4.19 -18.66 25.51
N GLY A 25 4.75 -18.13 26.58
CA GLY A 25 4.35 -18.53 27.93
C GLY A 25 2.93 -18.13 28.30
N GLU A 26 2.43 -16.96 27.85
CA GLU A 26 1.04 -16.55 28.02
C GLU A 26 0.09 -17.46 27.23
N GLU A 27 0.43 -17.75 26.01
CA GLU A 27 -0.35 -18.62 25.13
C GLU A 27 -0.44 -20.05 25.71
N GLU A 28 0.67 -20.64 26.15
CA GLU A 28 0.72 -21.96 26.75
C GLU A 28 -0.11 -22.05 28.06
N ARG A 29 -0.05 -21.01 28.90
CA ARG A 29 -0.87 -20.94 30.14
C ARG A 29 -2.35 -20.81 29.88
N SER A 30 -2.73 -20.27 28.74
CA SER A 30 -4.15 -20.07 28.36
C SER A 30 -4.73 -21.23 27.56
N GLY A 31 -4.07 -22.35 27.47
CA GLY A 31 -4.54 -23.56 26.80
C GLY A 31 -3.79 -23.94 25.53
N GLY A 32 -2.81 -23.17 25.12
CA GLY A 32 -1.99 -23.48 23.96
C GLY A 32 -2.68 -23.18 22.61
N GLY A 33 -2.15 -23.78 21.55
CA GLY A 33 -2.75 -23.73 20.23
C GLY A 33 -2.13 -22.68 19.30
N ARG A 34 -1.05 -22.00 19.74
CA ARG A 34 -0.31 -21.00 18.95
C ARG A 34 -1.11 -19.74 18.57
N LEU A 35 -2.16 -19.43 19.31
CA LEU A 35 -2.99 -18.22 19.15
C LEU A 35 -2.90 -17.37 20.40
N TRP A 36 -2.53 -16.12 20.26
CA TRP A 36 -2.44 -15.21 21.40
C TRP A 36 -3.82 -14.56 21.68
N ARG A 37 -4.62 -15.20 22.52
CA ARG A 37 -6.01 -14.83 22.83
C ARG A 37 -6.22 -14.34 24.26
N THR A 38 -5.17 -13.91 24.94
CA THR A 38 -5.25 -13.47 26.34
C THR A 38 -4.66 -12.09 26.51
N GLY A 39 -5.06 -11.44 27.60
CA GLY A 39 -4.63 -10.11 27.94
C GLY A 39 -5.45 -9.00 27.29
N ARG A 40 -5.07 -7.77 27.59
CA ARG A 40 -5.67 -6.57 27.00
C ARG A 40 -4.85 -6.14 25.80
N HIS A 41 -5.48 -6.04 24.64
CA HIS A 41 -4.88 -5.54 23.42
C HIS A 41 -5.59 -4.28 22.97
N PHE A 42 -4.84 -3.34 22.36
CA PHE A 42 -5.38 -2.08 21.88
C PHE A 42 -6.06 -2.19 20.50
N GLY A 43 -5.88 -3.33 19.82
CA GLY A 43 -6.44 -3.52 18.48
C GLY A 43 -5.87 -2.51 17.47
N ASP A 44 -6.68 -2.12 16.50
CA ASP A 44 -6.34 -1.01 15.61
C ASP A 44 -6.79 0.31 16.25
N TRP A 45 -5.90 0.89 17.04
CA TRP A 45 -6.15 2.09 17.83
C TRP A 45 -6.49 3.28 16.94
N LEU A 46 -7.56 3.97 17.26
CA LEU A 46 -8.10 5.13 16.55
C LEU A 46 -8.54 4.87 15.10
N ALA A 47 -8.82 3.61 14.74
CA ALA A 47 -9.52 3.30 13.50
C ALA A 47 -10.94 3.88 13.49
N LEU A 48 -11.41 4.23 12.29
CA LEU A 48 -12.70 4.90 12.10
C LEU A 48 -13.88 3.91 11.94
N ASP A 49 -13.58 2.61 11.84
CA ASP A 49 -14.56 1.53 11.70
C ASP A 49 -15.06 0.99 13.05
N GLY A 50 -14.77 1.67 14.16
CA GLY A 50 -15.15 1.27 15.49
C GLY A 50 -16.67 1.25 15.70
N LYS A 51 -17.15 0.36 16.58
CA LYS A 51 -18.58 0.19 16.88
C LYS A 51 -19.20 1.33 17.72
N VAL A 52 -18.34 2.14 18.35
CA VAL A 52 -18.75 3.25 19.21
C VAL A 52 -18.30 4.54 18.55
N ASP A 53 -19.24 5.42 18.28
CA ASP A 53 -18.94 6.73 17.71
C ASP A 53 -18.01 7.53 18.66
N GLY A 54 -16.93 8.07 18.10
CA GLY A 54 -15.86 8.72 18.88
C GLY A 54 -15.04 7.77 19.74
N GLY A 55 -15.24 6.44 19.63
CA GLY A 55 -14.45 5.41 20.32
C GLY A 55 -12.99 5.40 19.86
N VAL A 56 -12.17 4.68 20.61
CA VAL A 56 -10.72 4.55 20.33
C VAL A 56 -10.35 3.19 19.71
N TYR A 57 -11.24 2.22 19.75
CA TYR A 57 -11.02 0.85 19.29
C TYR A 57 -11.67 0.66 17.92
N GLY A 58 -10.88 0.23 16.94
CA GLY A 58 -11.41 -0.23 15.65
C GLY A 58 -12.18 -1.53 15.75
N SER A 59 -12.84 -1.93 14.66
CA SER A 59 -13.63 -3.17 14.58
C SER A 59 -12.78 -4.42 14.34
N THR A 60 -11.52 -4.28 13.97
CA THR A 60 -10.61 -5.42 13.77
C THR A 60 -10.39 -6.15 15.09
N ASP A 61 -10.64 -7.46 15.08
CA ASP A 61 -10.49 -8.31 16.27
C ASP A 61 -9.08 -8.15 16.89
N PRO A 62 -8.97 -7.79 18.17
CA PRO A 62 -7.68 -7.53 18.80
C PRO A 62 -6.81 -8.79 18.94
N TYR A 63 -7.40 -9.98 19.04
CA TYR A 63 -6.66 -11.24 19.15
C TYR A 63 -6.17 -11.72 17.78
N PHE A 64 -6.89 -11.37 16.71
CA PHE A 64 -6.40 -11.52 15.35
C PHE A 64 -5.09 -10.73 15.16
N LEU A 65 -5.09 -9.46 15.53
CA LEU A 65 -3.90 -8.62 15.46
C LEU A 65 -2.78 -9.13 16.38
N ALA A 66 -3.11 -9.47 17.63
CA ALA A 66 -2.14 -10.02 18.57
C ALA A 66 -1.46 -11.26 18.00
N THR A 67 -2.21 -12.20 17.43
CA THR A 67 -1.67 -13.43 16.84
C THR A 67 -0.84 -13.14 15.59
N ALA A 68 -1.27 -12.21 14.74
CA ALA A 68 -0.48 -11.77 13.58
C ALA A 68 0.87 -11.17 14.01
N TYR A 69 0.89 -10.34 15.05
CA TYR A 69 2.12 -9.78 15.61
C TYR A 69 2.97 -10.82 16.38
N TYR A 70 2.37 -11.85 16.99
CA TYR A 70 3.11 -12.98 17.55
C TYR A 70 3.88 -13.71 16.46
N TYR A 71 3.23 -14.05 15.34
CA TYR A 71 3.89 -14.60 14.16
C TYR A 71 5.03 -13.72 13.66
N TYR A 72 4.74 -12.43 13.45
CA TYR A 72 5.72 -11.48 12.91
C TYR A 72 6.93 -11.32 13.84
N SER A 73 6.71 -11.24 15.16
CA SER A 73 7.77 -11.18 16.16
C SER A 73 8.63 -12.42 16.15
N ALA A 74 8.05 -13.62 16.05
CA ALA A 74 8.78 -14.88 15.95
C ALA A 74 9.64 -14.92 14.67
N ARG A 75 9.08 -14.52 13.50
CA ARG A 75 9.80 -14.43 12.22
C ARG A 75 10.97 -13.45 12.30
N LEU A 76 10.79 -12.28 12.89
CA LEU A 76 11.86 -11.31 13.04
C LEU A 76 12.96 -11.81 13.99
N THR A 77 12.59 -12.53 15.05
CA THR A 77 13.55 -13.13 15.99
C THR A 77 14.35 -14.24 15.33
N ALA A 78 13.73 -15.09 14.50
CA ALA A 78 14.42 -16.10 13.69
C ALA A 78 15.41 -15.45 12.70
N LYS A 79 14.98 -14.44 11.95
CA LYS A 79 15.86 -13.68 11.05
C LYS A 79 17.04 -13.05 11.80
N ALA A 80 16.80 -12.49 13.00
CA ALA A 80 17.84 -11.91 13.84
C ALA A 80 18.84 -12.99 14.31
N ALA A 81 18.35 -14.15 14.72
CA ALA A 81 19.19 -15.29 15.10
C ALA A 81 20.10 -15.72 13.94
N GLY A 82 19.55 -15.82 12.73
CA GLY A 82 20.31 -16.16 11.52
C GLY A 82 21.42 -15.17 11.22
N VAL A 83 21.14 -13.86 11.29
CA VAL A 83 22.16 -12.80 11.12
C VAL A 83 23.27 -12.88 12.18
N LEU A 84 22.92 -13.29 13.39
CA LEU A 84 23.86 -13.46 14.51
C LEU A 84 24.52 -14.84 14.55
N ALA A 85 24.36 -15.66 13.51
CA ALA A 85 24.88 -17.04 13.41
C ALA A 85 24.44 -17.99 14.53
N LYS A 86 23.27 -17.75 15.12
CA LYS A 86 22.66 -18.58 16.18
C LYS A 86 21.71 -19.61 15.55
N LYS A 87 22.26 -20.63 14.91
CA LYS A 87 21.51 -21.60 14.08
C LYS A 87 20.38 -22.31 14.82
N GLU A 88 20.65 -22.86 16.01
CA GLU A 88 19.64 -23.56 16.80
C GLU A 88 18.46 -22.64 17.18
N GLU A 89 18.75 -21.39 17.57
CA GLU A 89 17.71 -20.41 17.90
C GLU A 89 16.95 -19.98 16.64
N GLN A 90 17.63 -19.87 15.50
CA GLN A 90 16.98 -19.60 14.21
C GLN A 90 15.98 -20.69 13.87
N GLU A 91 16.39 -21.95 13.87
CA GLU A 91 15.53 -23.10 13.57
C GLU A 91 14.33 -23.18 14.52
N ARG A 92 14.57 -22.94 15.82
CA ARG A 92 13.53 -22.92 16.85
C ARG A 92 12.46 -21.86 16.57
N TYR A 93 12.87 -20.63 16.25
CA TYR A 93 11.91 -19.54 16.01
C TYR A 93 11.30 -19.58 14.63
N ASP A 94 11.96 -20.13 13.62
CA ASP A 94 11.36 -20.43 12.32
C ASP A 94 10.23 -21.50 12.49
N THR A 95 10.50 -22.57 13.23
CA THR A 95 9.49 -23.60 13.56
C THR A 95 8.31 -22.99 14.32
N LEU A 96 8.58 -22.20 15.35
CA LEU A 96 7.53 -21.53 16.11
C LEU A 96 6.67 -20.60 15.21
N ALA A 97 7.30 -19.83 14.35
CA ALA A 97 6.60 -18.96 13.42
C ALA A 97 5.71 -19.76 12.47
N ASP A 98 6.20 -20.87 11.95
CA ASP A 98 5.40 -21.75 11.07
C ASP A 98 4.23 -22.39 11.80
N GLU A 99 4.38 -22.81 13.06
CA GLU A 99 3.29 -23.31 13.90
C GLU A 99 2.22 -22.24 14.14
N ILE A 100 2.63 -21.01 14.46
CA ILE A 100 1.69 -19.86 14.62
C ILE A 100 0.98 -19.58 13.31
N ARG A 101 1.68 -19.58 12.19
CA ARG A 101 1.08 -19.35 10.87
C ARG A 101 0.02 -20.40 10.54
N GLN A 102 0.31 -21.68 10.80
CA GLN A 102 -0.68 -22.76 10.61
C GLN A 102 -1.89 -22.62 11.54
N ALA A 103 -1.68 -22.21 12.77
CA ALA A 103 -2.76 -21.94 13.71
C ALA A 103 -3.62 -20.76 13.25
N PHE A 104 -2.97 -19.69 12.80
CA PHE A 104 -3.60 -18.50 12.23
C PHE A 104 -4.47 -18.86 11.01
N TYR A 105 -3.98 -19.72 10.12
CA TYR A 105 -4.73 -20.17 8.95
C TYR A 105 -5.99 -20.93 9.34
N ARG A 106 -5.88 -21.88 10.28
CA ARG A 106 -7.04 -22.66 10.76
C ARG A 106 -8.10 -21.83 11.45
N GLU A 107 -7.67 -20.77 12.14
CA GLU A 107 -8.57 -19.93 12.93
C GLU A 107 -9.27 -18.86 12.09
N TYR A 108 -8.52 -18.20 11.23
CA TYR A 108 -8.98 -16.96 10.60
C TYR A 108 -9.29 -17.10 9.10
N TYR A 109 -9.04 -18.26 8.49
CA TYR A 109 -9.50 -18.53 7.14
C TYR A 109 -10.53 -19.63 7.09
N THR A 110 -11.62 -19.39 6.34
CA THR A 110 -12.58 -20.45 6.04
C THR A 110 -11.98 -21.45 5.04
N PRO A 111 -12.52 -22.68 4.95
CA PRO A 111 -12.08 -23.63 3.92
C PRO A 111 -12.19 -23.11 2.49
N SER A 112 -13.06 -22.13 2.22
CA SER A 112 -13.21 -21.48 0.93
C SER A 112 -12.29 -20.27 0.73
N GLY A 113 -11.35 -20.00 1.65
CA GLY A 113 -10.36 -18.93 1.54
C GLY A 113 -10.82 -17.54 1.97
N ARG A 114 -12.00 -17.41 2.55
CA ARG A 114 -12.46 -16.13 3.09
C ARG A 114 -11.78 -15.83 4.43
N LEU A 115 -11.24 -14.61 4.57
CA LEU A 115 -10.74 -14.12 5.85
C LEU A 115 -11.94 -13.85 6.80
N ALA A 116 -11.91 -14.39 8.02
CA ALA A 116 -12.99 -14.26 8.99
C ALA A 116 -13.11 -12.84 9.57
N VAL A 117 -12.00 -12.10 9.62
CA VAL A 117 -11.92 -10.70 10.06
C VAL A 117 -11.91 -9.80 8.82
N ASP A 118 -13.07 -9.25 8.47
CA ASP A 118 -13.29 -8.53 7.22
C ASP A 118 -13.18 -7.01 7.42
N THR A 119 -11.93 -6.52 7.59
CA THR A 119 -11.60 -5.10 7.76
C THR A 119 -10.43 -4.69 6.88
N GLN A 120 -10.32 -3.39 6.54
CA GLN A 120 -9.16 -2.87 5.81
C GLN A 120 -7.83 -3.22 6.51
N THR A 121 -7.80 -3.06 7.83
CA THR A 121 -6.63 -3.38 8.65
C THR A 121 -6.27 -4.85 8.60
N ALA A 122 -7.26 -5.75 8.66
CA ALA A 122 -6.99 -7.18 8.58
C ALA A 122 -6.32 -7.56 7.25
N TYR A 123 -6.87 -7.10 6.12
CA TYR A 123 -6.27 -7.34 4.80
C TYR A 123 -4.88 -6.74 4.65
N ALA A 124 -4.68 -5.51 5.12
CA ALA A 124 -3.38 -4.85 5.08
C ALA A 124 -2.32 -5.61 5.88
N VAL A 125 -2.67 -6.06 7.10
CA VAL A 125 -1.77 -6.79 8.00
C VAL A 125 -1.42 -8.17 7.45
N VAL A 126 -2.41 -8.98 7.00
CA VAL A 126 -2.09 -10.32 6.48
C VAL A 126 -1.22 -10.25 5.22
N THR A 127 -1.43 -9.24 4.38
CA THR A 127 -0.60 -9.00 3.20
C THR A 127 0.83 -8.63 3.60
N ALA A 128 0.99 -7.63 4.48
CA ALA A 128 2.29 -7.14 4.89
C ALA A 128 3.14 -8.18 5.64
N PHE A 129 2.50 -9.06 6.42
CA PHE A 129 3.21 -10.07 7.22
C PHE A 129 3.39 -11.40 6.50
N GLY A 130 2.84 -11.57 5.30
CA GLY A 130 2.91 -12.83 4.57
C GLY A 130 2.04 -13.93 5.20
N LEU A 131 0.90 -13.53 5.76
CA LEU A 131 -0.12 -14.41 6.36
C LEU A 131 -1.27 -14.72 5.38
N VAL A 132 -1.07 -14.54 4.09
CA VAL A 132 -2.00 -14.96 3.05
C VAL A 132 -1.57 -16.34 2.53
N PRO A 133 -2.41 -17.40 2.66
CA PRO A 133 -2.12 -18.68 2.04
C PRO A 133 -2.00 -18.54 0.52
N GLU A 134 -1.03 -19.26 -0.08
CA GLU A 134 -0.77 -19.17 -1.52
C GLU A 134 -2.01 -19.42 -2.36
N ASP A 135 -2.75 -20.48 -2.01
CA ASP A 135 -3.97 -20.91 -2.73
C ASP A 135 -5.11 -19.88 -2.64
N PHE A 136 -5.03 -18.92 -1.71
CA PHE A 136 -6.09 -17.93 -1.48
C PHE A 136 -5.70 -16.50 -1.90
N ARG A 137 -4.55 -16.33 -2.54
CA ARG A 137 -4.04 -14.99 -2.91
C ARG A 137 -5.03 -14.17 -3.73
N GLU A 138 -5.58 -14.73 -4.78
CA GLU A 138 -6.51 -14.00 -5.66
C GLU A 138 -7.84 -13.71 -4.95
N GLN A 139 -8.30 -14.61 -4.09
CA GLN A 139 -9.51 -14.40 -3.30
C GLN A 139 -9.31 -13.27 -2.29
N VAL A 140 -8.19 -13.28 -1.55
CA VAL A 140 -7.85 -12.23 -0.57
C VAL A 140 -7.66 -10.89 -1.28
N LYS A 141 -6.97 -10.87 -2.41
CA LYS A 141 -6.81 -9.68 -3.26
C LYS A 141 -8.17 -9.10 -3.66
N LYS A 142 -9.08 -9.95 -4.16
CA LYS A 142 -10.43 -9.52 -4.54
C LYS A 142 -11.22 -9.00 -3.33
N ALA A 143 -11.23 -9.74 -2.22
CA ALA A 143 -11.94 -9.36 -1.01
C ALA A 143 -11.40 -8.04 -0.42
N PHE A 144 -10.08 -7.83 -0.46
CA PHE A 144 -9.47 -6.57 -0.05
C PHE A 144 -9.94 -5.40 -0.93
N PHE A 145 -9.95 -5.59 -2.25
CA PHE A 145 -10.47 -4.58 -3.17
C PHE A 145 -11.94 -4.27 -2.92
N ASP A 146 -12.77 -5.31 -2.75
CA ASP A 146 -14.20 -5.16 -2.44
C ASP A 146 -14.39 -4.42 -1.09
N LYS A 147 -13.57 -4.72 -0.07
CA LYS A 147 -13.59 -4.00 1.21
C LYS A 147 -13.22 -2.52 1.07
N MET A 148 -12.28 -2.18 0.20
CA MET A 148 -11.97 -0.79 -0.11
C MET A 148 -13.13 -0.09 -0.83
N LYS A 149 -13.84 -0.79 -1.72
CA LYS A 149 -15.04 -0.27 -2.40
C LYS A 149 -16.15 0.09 -1.41
N GLU A 150 -16.41 -0.75 -0.40
CA GLU A 150 -17.43 -0.51 0.62
C GLU A 150 -17.22 0.82 1.37
N SER A 151 -15.97 1.29 1.46
CA SER A 151 -15.64 2.59 2.04
C SER A 151 -15.44 3.69 0.99
N ALA A 152 -15.90 3.46 -0.25
CA ALA A 152 -15.66 4.36 -1.38
C ALA A 152 -14.18 4.71 -1.57
N PHE A 153 -13.29 3.74 -1.36
CA PHE A 153 -11.84 3.92 -1.35
C PHE A 153 -11.35 5.01 -0.37
N ARG A 154 -12.07 5.22 0.73
CA ARG A 154 -11.59 6.03 1.85
C ARG A 154 -10.94 5.14 2.90
N LEU A 155 -9.91 5.62 3.55
CA LEU A 155 -9.29 4.88 4.65
C LEU A 155 -10.16 4.94 5.91
N ASN A 156 -10.16 3.84 6.67
CA ASN A 156 -10.78 3.80 7.99
C ASN A 156 -9.87 3.16 9.05
N THR A 157 -8.60 2.96 8.69
CA THR A 157 -7.60 2.32 9.52
C THR A 157 -7.08 3.24 10.63
N GLY A 158 -6.66 2.63 11.73
CA GLY A 158 -5.97 3.26 12.83
C GLY A 158 -4.44 3.09 12.76
N PHE A 159 -3.80 3.07 13.94
CA PHE A 159 -2.34 3.03 14.05
C PHE A 159 -1.71 1.74 13.51
N VAL A 160 -2.43 0.62 13.59
CA VAL A 160 -1.92 -0.66 13.11
C VAL A 160 -2.12 -0.83 11.61
N GLY A 161 -3.29 -0.48 11.08
CA GLY A 161 -3.62 -0.69 9.67
C GLY A 161 -2.95 0.32 8.74
N THR A 162 -2.91 1.59 9.12
CA THR A 162 -2.45 2.68 8.25
C THR A 162 -1.04 2.49 7.69
N PRO A 163 -0.02 2.04 8.45
CA PRO A 163 1.34 1.82 7.91
C PRO A 163 1.41 0.82 6.76
N TYR A 164 0.47 -0.13 6.72
CA TYR A 164 0.46 -1.22 5.76
C TYR A 164 -0.56 -1.05 4.63
N LEU A 165 -1.54 -0.14 4.76
CA LEU A 165 -2.66 -0.01 3.83
C LEU A 165 -2.20 0.34 2.39
N CYS A 166 -1.52 1.46 2.19
CA CYS A 166 -1.02 1.86 0.88
C CYS A 166 0.02 0.87 0.30
N PRO A 167 1.00 0.35 1.09
CA PRO A 167 1.86 -0.74 0.68
C PRO A 167 1.10 -1.97 0.20
N ALA A 168 0.16 -2.49 0.99
CA ALA A 168 -0.59 -3.69 0.65
C ALA A 168 -1.44 -3.52 -0.61
N LEU A 169 -2.12 -2.38 -0.78
CA LEU A 169 -2.81 -2.06 -2.03
C LEU A 169 -1.87 -2.11 -3.23
N SER A 170 -0.69 -1.52 -3.10
CA SER A 170 0.29 -1.49 -4.19
C SER A 170 0.87 -2.88 -4.49
N ASP A 171 1.09 -3.71 -3.48
CA ASP A 171 1.60 -5.08 -3.65
C ASP A 171 0.56 -6.00 -4.31
N HIS A 172 -0.73 -5.70 -4.16
CA HIS A 172 -1.81 -6.34 -4.91
C HIS A 172 -2.09 -5.73 -6.29
N GLY A 173 -1.31 -4.73 -6.74
CA GLY A 173 -1.47 -4.10 -8.05
C GLY A 173 -2.45 -2.92 -8.08
N PHE A 174 -2.93 -2.47 -6.92
CA PHE A 174 -3.86 -1.34 -6.78
C PHE A 174 -3.14 -0.04 -6.42
N THR A 175 -1.98 0.21 -7.01
CA THR A 175 -1.14 1.40 -6.70
C THR A 175 -1.91 2.71 -6.92
N GLU A 176 -2.76 2.76 -7.95
CA GLU A 176 -3.60 3.94 -8.22
C GLU A 176 -4.55 4.25 -7.05
N LYS A 177 -5.13 3.20 -6.41
CA LYS A 177 -5.98 3.38 -5.24
C LYS A 177 -5.17 3.85 -4.01
N ALA A 178 -3.95 3.36 -3.84
CA ALA A 178 -3.04 3.85 -2.80
C ALA A 178 -2.72 5.34 -2.97
N TYR A 179 -2.47 5.80 -4.20
CA TYR A 179 -2.32 7.23 -4.48
C TYR A 179 -3.62 8.01 -4.28
N GLY A 180 -4.77 7.39 -4.55
CA GLY A 180 -6.08 7.98 -4.23
C GLY A 180 -6.22 8.30 -2.75
N LEU A 181 -5.80 7.39 -1.87
CA LEU A 181 -5.78 7.61 -0.42
C LEU A 181 -4.79 8.70 -0.01
N LEU A 182 -3.56 8.63 -0.54
CA LEU A 182 -2.51 9.61 -0.24
C LEU A 182 -2.92 11.04 -0.62
N LEU A 183 -3.53 11.20 -1.79
CA LEU A 183 -3.87 12.50 -2.39
C LEU A 183 -5.31 12.94 -2.10
N ASN A 184 -6.02 12.24 -1.22
CA ASN A 184 -7.36 12.62 -0.79
C ASN A 184 -7.31 13.90 0.05
N GLU A 185 -7.97 14.95 -0.44
CA GLU A 185 -8.06 16.25 0.22
C GLU A 185 -9.23 16.38 1.20
N GLU A 186 -10.09 15.36 1.26
CA GLU A 186 -11.24 15.31 2.15
C GLU A 186 -10.96 14.42 3.37
N TYR A 187 -11.76 14.58 4.40
CA TYR A 187 -11.75 13.71 5.57
C TYR A 187 -12.22 12.27 5.22
N PRO A 188 -11.54 11.25 5.72
CA PRO A 188 -10.24 11.25 6.39
C PRO A 188 -9.08 11.19 5.38
N GLY A 189 -7.98 11.88 5.66
CA GLY A 189 -6.83 11.86 4.76
C GLY A 189 -5.70 12.80 5.19
N TRP A 190 -4.49 12.51 4.70
CA TRP A 190 -3.30 13.35 4.98
C TRP A 190 -3.40 14.76 4.41
N LEU A 191 -3.94 14.91 3.18
CA LEU A 191 -4.10 16.24 2.58
C LEU A 191 -5.26 17.03 3.19
N TYR A 192 -6.26 16.37 3.78
CA TYR A 192 -7.25 17.03 4.62
C TYR A 192 -6.58 17.78 5.78
N GLU A 193 -5.67 17.11 6.51
CA GLU A 193 -4.91 17.75 7.58
C GLU A 193 -4.14 18.98 7.07
N VAL A 194 -3.46 18.84 5.92
CA VAL A 194 -2.72 19.96 5.29
C VAL A 194 -3.65 21.12 4.93
N LYS A 195 -4.82 20.85 4.34
CA LYS A 195 -5.83 21.88 4.00
C LYS A 195 -6.37 22.59 5.25
N MET A 196 -6.48 21.88 6.36
CA MET A 196 -6.86 22.45 7.65
C MET A 196 -5.71 23.22 8.34
N GLY A 197 -4.56 23.38 7.68
CA GLY A 197 -3.42 24.16 8.17
C GLY A 197 -2.46 23.37 9.05
N ALA A 198 -2.48 22.03 9.04
CA ALA A 198 -1.52 21.24 9.80
C ALA A 198 -0.08 21.47 9.33
N THR A 199 0.81 21.67 10.30
CA THR A 199 2.28 21.73 10.11
C THR A 199 2.98 20.48 10.63
N THR A 200 2.23 19.61 11.29
CA THR A 200 2.66 18.35 11.90
C THR A 200 1.59 17.28 11.65
N VAL A 201 1.95 16.00 11.72
CA VAL A 201 1.00 14.90 11.62
C VAL A 201 0.17 14.82 12.91
N TRP A 202 -1.13 14.66 12.78
CA TRP A 202 -2.06 14.57 13.90
C TRP A 202 -2.20 13.15 14.44
N GLU A 203 -2.67 13.04 15.69
CA GLU A 203 -2.96 11.77 16.34
C GLU A 203 -4.22 11.10 15.78
N ARG A 204 -5.23 11.91 15.45
CA ARG A 204 -6.51 11.44 14.95
C ARG A 204 -6.79 12.04 13.57
N TRP A 205 -7.43 11.31 12.71
CA TRP A 205 -7.90 11.84 11.43
C TRP A 205 -8.82 13.06 11.58
N ASN A 206 -9.59 13.10 12.68
CA ASN A 206 -10.50 14.19 13.05
C ASN A 206 -9.96 15.07 14.18
N SER A 207 -8.67 15.24 14.31
CA SER A 207 -8.08 16.11 15.36
C SER A 207 -8.57 17.55 15.26
N VAL A 208 -8.75 18.07 14.03
CA VAL A 208 -9.45 19.31 13.75
C VAL A 208 -10.64 18.98 12.85
N LEU A 209 -11.81 19.50 13.21
CA LEU A 209 -13.06 19.26 12.46
C LEU A 209 -13.18 20.21 11.26
N PRO A 210 -14.08 19.95 10.30
CA PRO A 210 -14.25 20.79 9.11
C PRO A 210 -14.59 22.26 9.40
N ASP A 211 -15.20 22.56 10.54
CA ASP A 211 -15.50 23.91 11.00
C ASP A 211 -14.27 24.63 11.64
N GLY A 212 -13.11 23.96 11.69
CA GLY A 212 -11.89 24.47 12.28
C GLY A 212 -11.80 24.29 13.80
N SER A 213 -12.81 23.73 14.44
CA SER A 213 -12.76 23.43 15.89
C SER A 213 -11.87 22.21 16.16
N VAL A 214 -11.19 22.23 17.32
CA VAL A 214 -10.42 21.07 17.78
C VAL A 214 -11.37 20.02 18.35
N SER A 215 -11.20 18.78 17.96
CA SER A 215 -12.02 17.66 18.46
C SER A 215 -12.02 17.62 19.98
N GLY A 216 -13.22 17.57 20.59
CA GLY A 216 -13.43 17.57 22.04
C GLY A 216 -13.08 16.28 22.78
N THR A 217 -12.33 15.37 22.15
CA THR A 217 -11.88 14.13 22.79
C THR A 217 -10.79 14.42 23.81
N GLY A 218 -10.83 13.72 24.96
CA GLY A 218 -9.84 13.90 26.05
C GLY A 218 -8.42 13.44 25.69
N MET A 219 -8.20 12.87 24.50
CA MET A 219 -6.92 12.43 23.95
C MET A 219 -6.84 12.88 22.50
N ASN A 220 -6.08 13.93 22.25
CA ASN A 220 -5.92 14.51 20.93
C ASN A 220 -4.61 15.32 20.86
N SER A 221 -3.65 14.84 20.11
CA SER A 221 -2.38 15.53 19.87
C SER A 221 -2.29 16.02 18.44
N LEU A 222 -1.92 17.27 18.25
CA LEU A 222 -1.64 17.82 16.91
C LEU A 222 -0.18 17.58 16.46
N ASN A 223 0.60 16.82 17.23
CA ASN A 223 1.95 16.41 16.87
C ASN A 223 2.20 14.97 17.29
N HIS A 224 1.83 14.03 16.42
CA HIS A 224 1.92 12.60 16.69
C HIS A 224 2.52 11.84 15.49
N TYR A 225 3.33 10.82 15.74
CA TYR A 225 4.11 10.15 14.68
C TYR A 225 3.33 9.11 13.85
N ALA A 226 2.24 8.53 14.37
CA ALA A 226 1.69 7.28 13.86
C ALA A 226 1.32 7.33 12.38
N TYR A 227 0.57 8.33 11.95
CA TYR A 227 0.16 8.45 10.55
C TYR A 227 1.27 9.00 9.65
N GLY A 228 2.36 9.49 10.20
CA GLY A 228 3.59 9.82 9.48
C GLY A 228 4.27 8.59 8.83
N SER A 229 3.81 7.38 9.16
CA SER A 229 4.18 6.13 8.49
C SER A 229 4.01 6.14 6.97
N ILE A 230 3.17 7.02 6.42
CA ILE A 230 3.01 7.22 4.96
C ILE A 230 4.32 7.61 4.28
N ALA A 231 5.28 8.21 4.99
CA ALA A 231 6.60 8.51 4.46
C ALA A 231 7.32 7.24 3.93
N SER A 232 7.08 6.08 4.55
CA SER A 232 7.57 4.80 4.04
C SER A 232 7.05 4.49 2.63
N PHE A 233 5.77 4.77 2.36
CA PHE A 233 5.20 4.61 1.03
C PHE A 233 5.83 5.56 0.01
N LEU A 234 6.07 6.81 0.38
CA LEU A 234 6.73 7.78 -0.50
C LEU A 234 8.12 7.32 -0.94
N TYR A 235 8.93 6.81 0.00
CA TYR A 235 10.27 6.32 -0.34
C TYR A 235 10.25 4.99 -1.07
N ARG A 236 9.47 4.01 -0.58
CA ARG A 236 9.55 2.62 -1.05
C ARG A 236 8.76 2.35 -2.31
N TYR A 237 7.66 3.08 -2.53
CA TYR A 237 6.76 2.89 -3.66
C TYR A 237 6.80 4.08 -4.62
N ALA A 238 6.52 5.29 -4.18
CA ALA A 238 6.48 6.43 -5.08
C ALA A 238 7.86 6.70 -5.72
N ALA A 239 8.91 6.82 -4.92
CA ALA A 239 10.28 6.92 -5.39
C ALA A 239 10.92 5.55 -5.69
N GLY A 240 10.44 4.48 -5.07
CA GLY A 240 10.86 3.11 -5.33
C GLY A 240 12.20 2.71 -4.73
N ILE A 241 12.70 3.37 -3.68
CA ILE A 241 14.01 3.09 -3.09
C ILE A 241 13.87 2.00 -2.02
N ASN A 242 14.35 0.79 -2.31
CA ASN A 242 14.24 -0.35 -1.41
C ASN A 242 15.58 -1.04 -1.16
N PRO A 243 15.89 -1.43 0.10
CA PRO A 243 17.06 -2.25 0.39
C PRO A 243 16.83 -3.69 -0.05
N ARG A 244 17.88 -4.44 -0.25
CA ARG A 244 17.84 -5.91 -0.37
C ARG A 244 18.21 -6.55 0.95
N GLU A 245 17.45 -7.57 1.36
CA GLU A 245 17.72 -8.30 2.62
C GLU A 245 19.03 -9.09 2.56
N ASP A 246 19.39 -9.62 1.39
CA ASP A 246 20.62 -10.38 1.17
C ASP A 246 21.89 -9.51 1.08
N ALA A 247 21.74 -8.19 1.07
CA ALA A 247 22.85 -7.25 1.01
C ALA A 247 22.56 -6.00 1.88
N PRO A 248 22.58 -6.18 3.22
CA PRO A 248 22.21 -5.12 4.15
C PRO A 248 23.10 -3.88 4.02
N GLY A 249 22.58 -2.73 4.47
CA GLY A 249 23.27 -1.44 4.39
C GLY A 249 23.21 -0.82 3.00
N PHE A 250 22.23 -1.21 2.18
CA PHE A 250 22.06 -0.72 0.80
C PHE A 250 23.26 -1.00 -0.13
N ARG A 251 24.11 -2.00 0.17
CA ARG A 251 25.15 -2.42 -0.77
C ARG A 251 24.57 -2.90 -2.09
N LYS A 252 23.37 -3.47 -2.05
CA LYS A 252 22.53 -3.71 -3.21
C LYS A 252 21.14 -3.17 -2.93
N ALA A 253 20.56 -2.43 -3.87
CA ALA A 253 19.23 -1.87 -3.77
C ALA A 253 18.30 -2.39 -4.87
N ILE A 254 17.01 -2.15 -4.70
CA ILE A 254 16.00 -2.23 -5.75
C ILE A 254 15.46 -0.83 -5.93
N LEU A 255 15.57 -0.29 -7.13
CA LEU A 255 14.97 0.99 -7.50
C LEU A 255 13.79 0.69 -8.43
N SER A 256 12.58 0.78 -7.87
CA SER A 256 11.33 0.35 -8.50
C SER A 256 10.23 1.38 -8.26
N PRO A 257 10.32 2.56 -8.89
CA PRO A 257 9.31 3.60 -8.74
C PRO A 257 7.98 3.16 -9.32
N ARG A 258 6.90 3.65 -8.71
CA ARG A 258 5.52 3.41 -9.17
C ARG A 258 4.87 4.74 -9.53
N PRO A 259 4.93 5.18 -10.79
CA PRO A 259 4.33 6.44 -11.23
C PRO A 259 2.81 6.45 -11.11
N ASP A 260 2.26 7.67 -10.96
CA ASP A 260 0.83 7.90 -11.00
C ASP A 260 0.52 9.22 -11.71
N TYR A 261 -0.56 9.25 -12.50
CA TYR A 261 -0.90 10.38 -13.37
C TYR A 261 -1.23 11.68 -12.63
N ARG A 262 -1.62 11.61 -11.35
CA ARG A 262 -1.95 12.77 -10.52
C ARG A 262 -0.72 13.57 -10.10
N LEU A 263 0.46 12.95 -10.19
CA LEU A 263 1.74 13.62 -9.96
C LEU A 263 2.49 13.77 -11.27
N ARG A 264 3.06 14.95 -11.52
CA ARG A 264 3.91 15.17 -12.68
C ARG A 264 5.27 14.52 -12.52
N TYR A 265 5.79 14.50 -11.31
CA TYR A 265 7.09 13.93 -10.99
C TYR A 265 7.20 13.52 -9.53
N VAL A 266 8.13 12.63 -9.27
CA VAL A 266 8.64 12.30 -7.93
C VAL A 266 10.17 12.34 -7.97
N LYS A 267 10.80 12.92 -6.96
CA LYS A 267 12.24 12.90 -6.75
C LYS A 267 12.52 12.43 -5.33
N GLY A 268 13.12 11.25 -5.20
CA GLY A 268 13.51 10.66 -3.93
C GLY A 268 15.04 10.65 -3.80
N GLU A 269 15.52 11.05 -2.63
CA GLU A 269 16.92 10.94 -2.25
C GLU A 269 17.01 10.29 -0.87
N LEU A 270 17.87 9.29 -0.73
CA LEU A 270 18.08 8.58 0.52
C LEU A 270 19.58 8.43 0.81
N LEU A 271 20.04 9.05 1.88
CA LEU A 271 21.38 8.82 2.41
C LEU A 271 21.41 7.47 3.15
N THR A 272 22.27 6.59 2.71
CA THR A 272 22.43 5.24 3.24
C THR A 272 23.89 4.97 3.66
N PRO A 273 24.18 3.90 4.40
CA PRO A 273 25.56 3.52 4.69
C PRO A 273 26.42 3.29 3.44
N ALA A 274 25.81 2.91 2.31
CA ALA A 274 26.52 2.73 1.05
C ALA A 274 26.68 4.05 0.26
N GLY A 275 26.12 5.15 0.72
CA GLY A 275 26.09 6.43 0.04
C GLY A 275 24.67 6.85 -0.36
N THR A 276 24.57 7.92 -1.14
CA THR A 276 23.29 8.51 -1.52
C THR A 276 22.70 7.82 -2.75
N TYR A 277 21.53 7.21 -2.59
CA TYR A 277 20.69 6.77 -3.70
C TYR A 277 19.74 7.89 -4.12
N ARG A 278 19.53 8.03 -5.44
CA ARG A 278 18.46 8.86 -6.01
C ARG A 278 17.61 8.01 -6.92
N SER A 279 16.31 8.20 -6.82
CA SER A 279 15.33 7.57 -7.70
C SER A 279 14.18 8.53 -7.91
N GLY A 280 13.76 8.67 -9.15
CA GLY A 280 12.67 9.55 -9.49
C GLY A 280 12.14 9.31 -10.88
N TRP A 281 10.99 9.89 -11.14
CA TRP A 281 10.32 9.83 -12.43
C TRP A 281 9.64 11.17 -12.75
N GLU A 282 9.43 11.38 -14.02
CA GLU A 282 8.70 12.50 -14.58
C GLU A 282 7.80 11.97 -15.70
N LEU A 283 6.53 12.35 -15.66
CA LEU A 283 5.53 12.02 -16.66
C LEU A 283 5.25 13.25 -17.51
N GLU A 284 5.58 13.16 -18.79
CA GLU A 284 5.39 14.23 -19.77
C GLU A 284 3.92 14.29 -20.24
N GLU A 285 3.53 15.41 -20.82
CA GLU A 285 2.16 15.63 -21.33
C GLU A 285 1.77 14.64 -22.44
N ASP A 286 2.74 14.20 -23.24
CA ASP A 286 2.54 13.24 -24.32
C ASP A 286 2.49 11.77 -23.81
N GLY A 287 2.59 11.56 -22.49
CA GLY A 287 2.60 10.25 -21.85
C GLY A 287 3.98 9.59 -21.81
N THR A 288 5.03 10.27 -22.23
CA THR A 288 6.40 9.79 -22.08
C THR A 288 6.83 9.76 -20.61
N LEU A 289 7.40 8.66 -20.18
CA LEU A 289 7.94 8.48 -18.84
C LEU A 289 9.47 8.60 -18.87
N ARG A 290 10.00 9.46 -18.02
CA ARG A 290 11.43 9.59 -17.73
C ARG A 290 11.75 9.09 -16.36
N LEU A 291 12.69 8.16 -16.25
CA LEU A 291 13.20 7.61 -15.00
C LEU A 291 14.64 8.01 -14.79
N ARG A 292 14.96 8.56 -13.63
CA ARG A 292 16.32 8.94 -13.23
C ARG A 292 16.75 8.16 -12.01
N PHE A 293 17.92 7.52 -12.10
CA PHE A 293 18.48 6.75 -11.01
C PHE A 293 19.92 7.14 -10.75
N THR A 294 20.32 7.22 -9.48
CA THR A 294 21.73 7.31 -9.07
C THR A 294 22.03 6.21 -8.06
N VAL A 295 23.05 5.44 -8.35
CA VAL A 295 23.58 4.37 -7.50
C VAL A 295 24.95 4.80 -7.00
N PRO A 296 25.20 4.85 -5.68
CA PRO A 296 26.47 5.34 -5.12
C PRO A 296 27.64 4.43 -5.45
N PHE A 297 28.85 4.97 -5.34
CA PHE A 297 30.09 4.24 -5.58
C PHE A 297 30.20 3.01 -4.66
N GLY A 298 30.64 1.89 -5.21
CA GLY A 298 30.79 0.61 -4.47
C GLY A 298 29.47 -0.15 -4.23
N ALA A 299 28.35 0.37 -4.73
CA ALA A 299 27.04 -0.28 -4.66
C ALA A 299 26.53 -0.72 -6.04
N SER A 300 25.45 -1.51 -6.03
CA SER A 300 24.73 -1.91 -7.24
C SER A 300 23.22 -1.87 -7.00
N ALA A 301 22.44 -1.84 -8.08
CA ALA A 301 20.99 -1.86 -7.98
C ALA A 301 20.34 -2.69 -9.08
N LYS A 302 19.20 -3.29 -8.73
CA LYS A 302 18.22 -3.74 -9.70
C LYS A 302 17.28 -2.56 -9.98
N LEU A 303 17.22 -2.12 -11.23
CA LEU A 303 16.28 -1.11 -11.70
C LEU A 303 15.04 -1.81 -12.25
N VAL A 304 13.88 -1.29 -11.94
CA VAL A 304 12.59 -1.70 -12.52
C VAL A 304 12.01 -0.52 -13.28
N LEU A 305 11.72 -0.73 -14.55
CA LEU A 305 11.15 0.24 -15.47
C LEU A 305 9.67 -0.11 -15.67
N PRO A 306 8.75 0.54 -14.96
CA PRO A 306 7.34 0.18 -14.94
C PRO A 306 6.68 0.38 -16.30
N GLY A 307 5.97 -0.64 -16.80
CA GLY A 307 5.33 -0.61 -18.11
C GLY A 307 6.30 -0.58 -19.29
N GLY A 308 7.55 -1.00 -19.09
CA GLY A 308 8.58 -0.95 -20.14
C GLY A 308 8.54 -2.10 -21.14
N ALA A 309 7.70 -3.12 -20.92
CA ALA A 309 7.61 -4.27 -21.81
C ALA A 309 7.09 -3.85 -23.20
N GLY A 310 7.83 -4.23 -24.26
CA GLY A 310 7.49 -3.86 -25.63
C GLY A 310 7.75 -2.40 -26.00
N ALA A 311 8.20 -1.56 -25.07
CA ALA A 311 8.50 -0.17 -25.33
C ALA A 311 9.88 0.02 -25.99
N LEU A 312 10.01 1.04 -26.84
CA LEU A 312 11.31 1.52 -27.32
C LEU A 312 11.96 2.37 -26.21
N ILE A 313 12.85 1.74 -25.43
CA ILE A 313 13.50 2.38 -24.30
C ILE A 313 14.79 3.05 -24.78
N ARG A 314 14.84 4.38 -24.69
CA ARG A 314 16.07 5.15 -24.81
C ARG A 314 16.75 5.20 -23.44
N GLN A 315 18.03 4.80 -23.40
CA GLN A 315 18.83 4.76 -22.18
C GLN A 315 20.11 5.61 -22.32
N GLU A 316 20.45 6.28 -21.23
CA GLU A 316 21.67 7.09 -21.14
C GLU A 316 22.34 6.80 -19.80
N LYS A 317 23.68 6.76 -19.79
CA LYS A 317 24.49 6.68 -18.59
C LYS A 317 25.40 7.91 -18.54
N GLU A 318 25.34 8.66 -17.46
CA GLU A 318 26.15 9.86 -17.27
C GLU A 318 27.65 9.48 -17.18
N GLY A 319 28.50 10.22 -17.89
CA GLY A 319 29.95 9.99 -17.92
C GLY A 319 30.42 8.89 -18.87
N ALA A 320 29.54 8.23 -19.60
CA ALA A 320 29.93 7.28 -20.67
C ALA A 320 30.25 8.05 -21.98
N ALA A 321 31.32 8.83 -21.99
CA ALA A 321 31.71 9.61 -23.16
C ALA A 321 32.13 8.66 -24.30
N GLY A 322 31.28 8.51 -25.32
CA GLY A 322 31.55 7.83 -26.57
C GLY A 322 31.26 6.34 -26.64
N GLU A 323 30.95 5.67 -25.59
CA GLU A 323 30.49 4.28 -25.62
C GLU A 323 28.97 4.20 -25.38
N GLU A 324 28.27 3.55 -26.31
CA GLU A 324 26.85 3.27 -26.16
C GLU A 324 26.66 2.21 -25.06
N TRP A 325 26.20 2.64 -23.85
CA TRP A 325 25.90 1.72 -22.78
C TRP A 325 24.63 0.92 -23.10
N LYS A 326 24.73 -0.40 -23.19
CA LYS A 326 23.63 -1.33 -23.52
C LYS A 326 23.33 -2.21 -22.31
N PRO A 327 22.29 -1.90 -21.51
CA PRO A 327 21.87 -2.76 -20.41
C PRO A 327 21.23 -4.05 -20.92
N ALA A 328 21.47 -5.14 -20.18
CA ALA A 328 20.73 -6.37 -20.40
C ALA A 328 19.33 -6.23 -19.76
N PHE A 329 18.31 -6.16 -20.59
CA PHE A 329 16.93 -6.09 -20.16
C PHE A 329 16.30 -7.47 -19.97
N GLN A 330 15.53 -7.63 -18.91
CA GLN A 330 14.68 -8.78 -18.62
C GLN A 330 13.24 -8.32 -18.46
N ILE A 331 12.30 -8.99 -19.13
CA ILE A 331 10.86 -8.67 -19.04
C ILE A 331 10.26 -9.50 -17.89
N GLN A 332 9.53 -8.83 -17.01
CA GLN A 332 8.74 -9.45 -15.96
C GLN A 332 7.33 -8.85 -15.95
N GLY A 333 6.36 -9.57 -16.52
CA GLY A 333 5.02 -9.04 -16.74
C GLY A 333 5.06 -7.85 -17.70
N GLU A 334 4.55 -6.72 -17.26
CA GLU A 334 4.58 -5.45 -18.01
C GLU A 334 5.86 -4.62 -17.79
N ASP A 335 6.67 -5.00 -16.82
CA ASP A 335 7.86 -4.25 -16.44
C ASP A 335 9.13 -4.80 -17.12
N VAL A 336 10.11 -3.93 -17.24
CA VAL A 336 11.47 -4.29 -17.65
C VAL A 336 12.41 -4.12 -16.49
N GLN A 337 13.33 -5.05 -16.30
CA GLN A 337 14.32 -5.04 -15.25
C GLN A 337 15.74 -5.06 -15.81
N THR A 338 16.67 -4.40 -15.11
CA THR A 338 18.09 -4.49 -15.42
C THR A 338 18.92 -4.34 -14.15
N GLN A 339 20.15 -4.90 -14.16
CA GLN A 339 21.13 -4.74 -13.09
C GLN A 339 22.14 -3.66 -13.49
N VAL A 340 22.44 -2.77 -12.55
CA VAL A 340 23.40 -1.70 -12.78
C VAL A 340 24.40 -1.60 -11.62
N GLN A 341 25.59 -1.09 -11.95
CA GLN A 341 26.62 -0.72 -10.98
C GLN A 341 26.47 0.75 -10.57
N ALA A 342 27.44 1.29 -9.83
CA ALA A 342 27.50 2.71 -9.50
C ALA A 342 27.42 3.60 -10.75
N GLY A 343 26.69 4.71 -10.66
CA GLY A 343 26.49 5.65 -11.74
C GLY A 343 25.13 6.32 -11.74
N SER A 344 24.93 7.25 -12.66
CA SER A 344 23.65 7.91 -12.92
C SER A 344 23.09 7.44 -14.26
N TYR A 345 21.80 7.15 -14.27
CA TYR A 345 21.10 6.52 -15.38
C TYR A 345 19.82 7.28 -15.70
N LEU A 346 19.54 7.45 -16.98
CA LEU A 346 18.30 8.01 -17.51
C LEU A 346 17.65 7.02 -18.46
N PHE A 347 16.36 6.77 -18.29
CA PHE A 347 15.55 6.00 -19.22
C PHE A 347 14.36 6.84 -19.67
N THR A 348 14.05 6.80 -20.95
CA THR A 348 12.94 7.55 -21.55
C THR A 348 12.18 6.62 -22.49
N TYR A 349 10.87 6.47 -22.26
CA TYR A 349 10.02 5.59 -23.09
C TYR A 349 8.54 5.92 -22.89
N ARG A 350 7.70 5.41 -23.78
CA ARG A 350 6.25 5.38 -23.57
C ARG A 350 5.87 4.05 -22.94
N PRO A 351 5.27 4.04 -21.75
CA PRO A 351 4.83 2.81 -21.09
C PRO A 351 3.77 2.06 -21.92
N CYS A 352 3.77 0.72 -21.84
CA CYS A 352 2.76 -0.11 -22.51
C CYS A 352 1.33 0.17 -22.00
N ARG A 353 1.20 0.64 -20.75
CA ARG A 353 -0.03 1.22 -20.21
C ARG A 353 0.19 2.69 -19.90
N PRO A 354 -0.62 3.59 -20.50
CA PRO A 354 -0.48 5.02 -20.22
C PRO A 354 -0.89 5.33 -18.77
N TYR A 355 -0.09 6.17 -18.11
CA TYR A 355 -0.46 6.78 -16.82
C TYR A 355 -1.42 7.93 -17.08
N ARG A 356 -2.70 7.67 -16.95
CA ARG A 356 -3.77 8.65 -17.16
C ARG A 356 -4.94 8.33 -16.25
N ARG A 357 -5.80 9.30 -16.01
CA ARG A 357 -7.08 9.06 -15.34
C ARG A 357 -7.84 7.96 -16.09
N ARG A 358 -8.36 7.02 -15.37
CA ARG A 358 -9.21 5.95 -15.88
C ARG A 358 -10.55 6.02 -15.19
N PHE A 359 -11.58 5.78 -15.96
CA PHE A 359 -12.94 5.66 -15.46
C PHE A 359 -13.36 4.20 -15.57
N GLY A 360 -14.17 3.75 -14.63
CA GLY A 360 -14.67 2.38 -14.61
C GLY A 360 -15.88 2.25 -13.71
N MET A 361 -16.38 1.04 -13.57
CA MET A 361 -17.53 0.74 -12.73
C MET A 361 -17.26 0.97 -11.22
N ASP A 362 -15.99 1.00 -10.82
CA ASP A 362 -15.51 1.31 -9.48
C ASP A 362 -15.28 2.81 -9.23
N SER A 363 -15.61 3.66 -10.21
CA SER A 363 -15.54 5.11 -10.07
C SER A 363 -16.76 5.65 -9.30
N ASN A 364 -16.55 6.77 -8.60
CA ASN A 364 -17.62 7.46 -7.89
C ASN A 364 -18.63 8.04 -8.89
N LEU A 365 -19.94 7.79 -8.68
CA LEU A 365 -20.97 8.25 -9.59
C LEU A 365 -21.02 9.78 -9.68
N ASN A 366 -20.91 10.49 -8.55
CA ASN A 366 -20.95 11.96 -8.55
C ASN A 366 -19.76 12.54 -9.33
N GLU A 367 -18.58 11.90 -9.20
CA GLU A 367 -17.40 12.26 -9.98
C GLU A 367 -17.66 12.10 -11.48
N LEU A 368 -18.17 10.93 -11.90
CA LEU A 368 -18.47 10.70 -13.31
C LEU A 368 -19.57 11.63 -13.84
N MET A 369 -20.55 11.95 -13.02
CA MET A 369 -21.61 12.88 -13.40
C MET A 369 -21.15 14.35 -13.49
N SER A 370 -20.03 14.71 -12.87
CA SER A 370 -19.42 16.04 -12.94
C SER A 370 -18.62 16.28 -14.24
N ILE A 371 -18.24 15.22 -14.93
CA ILE A 371 -17.42 15.26 -16.14
C ILE A 371 -18.33 15.04 -17.35
N PRO A 372 -18.39 15.98 -18.32
CA PRO A 372 -19.33 15.92 -19.42
C PRO A 372 -19.30 14.60 -20.21
N GLU A 373 -18.10 14.11 -20.53
CA GLU A 373 -17.90 12.93 -21.36
C GLU A 373 -18.33 11.63 -20.63
N THR A 374 -18.00 11.49 -19.35
CA THR A 374 -18.43 10.33 -18.55
C THR A 374 -19.92 10.40 -18.22
N ARG A 375 -20.45 11.61 -17.98
CA ARG A 375 -21.87 11.84 -17.77
C ARG A 375 -22.69 11.36 -18.97
N GLU A 376 -22.25 11.65 -20.20
CA GLU A 376 -22.93 11.21 -21.41
C GLU A 376 -23.04 9.69 -21.49
N ILE A 377 -21.95 8.96 -21.15
CA ILE A 377 -21.94 7.51 -21.09
C ILE A 377 -22.90 6.99 -20.01
N ILE A 378 -22.80 7.54 -18.79
CA ILE A 378 -23.68 7.15 -17.69
C ILE A 378 -25.16 7.37 -18.04
N VAL A 379 -25.50 8.52 -18.57
CA VAL A 379 -26.91 8.85 -18.93
C VAL A 379 -27.45 7.94 -20.03
N ARG A 380 -26.60 7.53 -20.98
CA ARG A 380 -26.96 6.63 -22.08
C ARG A 380 -27.29 5.22 -21.61
N HIS A 381 -26.44 4.65 -20.77
CA HIS A 381 -26.58 3.27 -20.29
C HIS A 381 -27.36 3.14 -18.99
N PHE A 382 -27.47 4.24 -18.24
CA PHE A 382 -28.12 4.27 -16.94
C PHE A 382 -28.94 5.57 -16.78
N PRO A 383 -30.04 5.75 -17.56
CA PRO A 383 -30.85 6.97 -17.54
C PRO A 383 -31.41 7.32 -16.16
N LYS A 384 -31.68 6.31 -15.33
CA LYS A 384 -32.20 6.52 -13.96
C LYS A 384 -31.20 7.15 -13.01
N ALA A 385 -29.90 7.13 -13.32
CA ALA A 385 -28.88 7.85 -12.54
C ALA A 385 -29.16 9.37 -12.45
N VAL A 386 -29.87 9.91 -13.43
CA VAL A 386 -30.21 11.35 -13.50
C VAL A 386 -31.52 11.67 -12.81
N SER A 387 -32.47 10.72 -12.76
CA SER A 387 -33.84 10.95 -12.29
C SER A 387 -34.07 10.83 -10.79
N GLY A 388 -32.98 10.83 -9.99
CA GLY A 388 -33.07 10.89 -8.54
C GLY A 388 -33.28 9.53 -7.89
N ILE A 389 -32.26 8.69 -7.93
CA ILE A 389 -32.20 7.52 -7.03
C ILE A 389 -31.98 8.03 -5.61
N PRO A 390 -32.77 7.62 -4.61
CA PRO A 390 -32.66 8.14 -3.23
C PRO A 390 -31.40 7.71 -2.46
N PHE A 391 -30.41 7.09 -3.14
CA PHE A 391 -29.21 6.50 -2.55
C PHE A 391 -27.92 7.25 -2.90
N GLN A 392 -27.96 8.56 -3.01
CA GLN A 392 -26.76 9.36 -3.20
C GLN A 392 -26.06 9.66 -1.88
N GLY A 393 -25.40 8.65 -1.31
CA GLY A 393 -24.35 8.88 -0.32
C GLY A 393 -23.09 9.42 -1.01
N GLU A 394 -22.36 10.32 -0.36
CA GLU A 394 -21.01 10.67 -0.77
C GLU A 394 -20.19 9.37 -0.84
N GLY A 395 -19.67 9.03 -1.99
CA GLY A 395 -18.83 7.83 -2.16
C GLY A 395 -19.47 6.65 -2.89
N THR A 396 -20.74 6.73 -3.31
CA THR A 396 -21.38 5.62 -4.02
C THR A 396 -20.75 5.40 -5.39
N ILE A 397 -20.34 4.15 -5.66
CA ILE A 397 -19.74 3.78 -6.96
C ILE A 397 -20.81 3.35 -7.95
N VAL A 398 -20.51 3.50 -9.24
CA VAL A 398 -21.43 3.19 -10.33
C VAL A 398 -21.94 1.75 -10.29
N GLU A 399 -21.05 0.78 -10.05
CA GLU A 399 -21.41 -0.64 -10.03
C GLU A 399 -22.48 -0.98 -8.98
N GLU A 400 -22.38 -0.40 -7.78
CA GLU A 400 -23.34 -0.66 -6.69
C GLU A 400 -24.73 -0.17 -7.04
N ILE A 401 -24.81 1.04 -7.59
CA ILE A 401 -26.10 1.63 -7.97
C ILE A 401 -26.67 0.90 -9.17
N ALA A 402 -25.87 0.64 -10.19
CA ALA A 402 -26.31 0.04 -11.43
C ALA A 402 -26.77 -1.43 -11.23
N ARG A 403 -26.22 -2.15 -10.24
CA ARG A 403 -26.68 -3.49 -9.86
C ARG A 403 -27.83 -3.50 -8.85
N SER A 404 -28.27 -2.35 -8.39
CA SER A 404 -29.41 -2.30 -7.48
C SER A 404 -30.71 -2.73 -8.22
N PRO A 405 -31.67 -3.37 -7.53
CA PRO A 405 -32.94 -3.75 -8.13
C PRO A 405 -33.76 -2.59 -8.70
N PHE A 406 -33.44 -1.37 -8.30
CA PHE A 406 -34.12 -0.13 -8.73
C PHE A 406 -33.48 0.51 -9.96
N ALA A 407 -32.27 0.07 -10.35
CA ALA A 407 -31.54 0.64 -11.47
C ALA A 407 -32.15 0.26 -12.82
N GLU A 408 -32.69 -0.95 -12.93
CA GLU A 408 -33.24 -1.53 -14.17
C GLU A 408 -32.22 -1.48 -15.33
N VAL A 409 -30.97 -1.78 -15.04
CA VAL A 409 -29.86 -1.87 -16.01
C VAL A 409 -29.58 -3.34 -16.28
N SER A 410 -29.54 -3.74 -17.52
CA SER A 410 -29.21 -5.12 -17.94
C SER A 410 -27.72 -5.39 -17.83
N ASP A 411 -27.33 -6.66 -17.75
CA ASP A 411 -25.90 -7.06 -17.76
C ASP A 411 -25.20 -6.65 -19.06
N GLU A 412 -25.93 -6.57 -20.17
CA GLU A 412 -25.40 -6.11 -21.46
C GLU A 412 -25.09 -4.61 -21.42
N GLU A 413 -26.01 -3.80 -20.87
CA GLU A 413 -25.79 -2.36 -20.68
C GLU A 413 -24.67 -2.08 -19.68
N LEU A 414 -24.56 -2.85 -18.58
CA LEU A 414 -23.45 -2.77 -17.65
C LEU A 414 -22.11 -3.05 -18.33
N SER A 415 -22.06 -4.09 -19.18
CA SER A 415 -20.85 -4.43 -19.91
C SER A 415 -20.45 -3.36 -20.92
N ALA A 416 -21.41 -2.83 -21.66
CA ALA A 416 -21.18 -1.74 -22.62
C ALA A 416 -20.73 -0.46 -21.94
N MET A 417 -21.39 -0.07 -20.84
CA MET A 417 -21.00 1.10 -20.04
C MET A 417 -19.58 0.96 -19.50
N LYS A 418 -19.23 -0.23 -18.98
CA LYS A 418 -17.87 -0.52 -18.51
C LYS A 418 -16.84 -0.33 -19.61
N GLU A 419 -17.08 -0.90 -20.79
CA GLU A 419 -16.16 -0.84 -21.92
C GLU A 419 -15.97 0.62 -22.39
N GLU A 420 -17.06 1.38 -22.54
CA GLU A 420 -16.98 2.78 -22.95
C GLU A 420 -16.25 3.66 -21.91
N LEU A 421 -16.49 3.47 -20.60
CA LEU A 421 -15.78 4.18 -19.55
C LEU A 421 -14.27 3.87 -19.55
N GLU A 422 -13.90 2.59 -19.68
CA GLU A 422 -12.49 2.16 -19.67
C GLU A 422 -11.73 2.66 -20.92
N GLN A 423 -12.42 2.83 -22.05
CA GLN A 423 -11.85 3.34 -23.31
C GLN A 423 -11.76 4.87 -23.33
N LEU A 424 -12.55 5.56 -22.52
CA LEU A 424 -12.58 7.01 -22.52
C LEU A 424 -11.22 7.59 -22.16
N ILE A 425 -10.72 8.45 -23.03
CA ILE A 425 -9.52 9.26 -22.77
C ILE A 425 -10.01 10.62 -22.31
N PRO A 426 -9.91 10.95 -21.02
CA PRO A 426 -10.30 12.27 -20.56
C PRO A 426 -9.48 13.33 -21.27
N ALA A 427 -10.10 14.46 -21.60
CA ALA A 427 -9.37 15.64 -22.01
C ALA A 427 -8.35 16.01 -20.92
N PRO A 428 -7.14 16.49 -21.28
CA PRO A 428 -6.18 16.93 -20.29
C PRO A 428 -6.85 18.00 -19.41
N GLU A 429 -6.88 17.75 -18.11
CA GLU A 429 -7.40 18.72 -17.15
C GLU A 429 -6.62 20.02 -17.33
N GLY A 430 -7.33 21.07 -17.70
CA GLY A 430 -6.73 22.40 -17.77
C GLY A 430 -6.14 22.71 -16.40
N ARG A 431 -4.84 22.98 -16.36
CA ARG A 431 -4.10 23.31 -15.13
C ARG A 431 -4.82 24.45 -14.41
N ARG A 432 -5.31 24.20 -13.20
CA ARG A 432 -5.61 25.24 -12.23
C ARG A 432 -4.36 25.59 -11.45
#